data_28a8f495599da995931f3062a18c4365
#
_entry.id   28a8f495599da995931f3062a18c4365
#
_cell.length_a   1.000
_cell.length_b   1.000
_cell.length_c   1.000
_cell.angle_alpha   90.00
_cell.angle_beta   90.00
_cell.angle_gamma   90.00
#
_symmetry.space_group_name_H-M   'P 1'
#
loop_
_entity.id
_entity.type
_entity.pdbx_description
1 polymer ?
#
loop_
_entity_poly.entity_id
_entity_poly.type
_entity_poly.pdbx_seq_one_letter_code
_entity_poly.pdbx_strand_id
1 'polypeptide(L)'
;SESDNGWSTDRGRVLIKYGPPSNIERQQSSLDQKPWVTWEYYDIEGGVHFIFVDRTGYGSFQLVHSNARDEVQDSDWERYLE
;
A
#
# COMPACT_ATOMS: atom_id res chain seq x y z
N SER A 1 6.01 10.96 -16.51
CA SER A 1 5.39 10.50 -16.23
C SER A 1 4.34 10.91 -15.46
N GLU A 2 3.48 10.73 -15.90
CA GLU A 2 2.48 10.83 -15.27
C GLU A 2 2.61 10.39 -13.98
N SER A 3 3.38 9.59 -13.80
CA SER A 3 3.52 9.08 -12.52
C SER A 3 3.89 10.13 -11.57
N ASP A 4 4.23 11.27 -12.04
CA ASP A 4 4.56 12.27 -11.16
C ASP A 4 3.43 12.84 -10.42
N ASN A 5 2.23 12.64 -10.88
CA ASN A 5 1.09 13.13 -10.16
C ASN A 5 0.77 12.16 -9.07
N GLY A 6 0.95 12.53 -7.82
CA GLY A 6 0.70 11.63 -6.71
C GLY A 6 -0.65 10.97 -6.76
N TRP A 7 -1.67 11.70 -7.21
CA TRP A 7 -3.02 11.17 -7.22
C TRP A 7 -3.22 10.06 -8.26
N SER A 8 -2.31 9.91 -9.20
CA SER A 8 -2.45 8.86 -10.20
C SER A 8 -1.79 7.57 -9.76
N THR A 9 -1.16 7.52 -8.60
CA THR A 9 -0.57 6.31 -8.07
C THR A 9 -1.55 5.64 -7.11
N ASP A 10 -1.27 4.39 -6.77
CA ASP A 10 -2.11 3.68 -5.80
C ASP A 10 -2.13 4.40 -4.46
N ARG A 11 -0.96 4.83 -3.97
CA ARG A 11 -0.93 5.54 -2.70
C ARG A 11 -1.66 6.87 -2.78
N GLY A 12 -1.52 7.56 -3.93
CA GLY A 12 -2.24 8.82 -4.12
C GLY A 12 -3.73 8.62 -4.12
N ARG A 13 -4.22 7.56 -4.76
CA ARG A 13 -5.65 7.27 -4.79
C ARG A 13 -6.18 7.00 -3.38
N VAL A 14 -5.45 6.19 -2.62
CA VAL A 14 -5.86 5.87 -1.25
C VAL A 14 -5.86 7.13 -0.39
N LEU A 15 -4.83 7.97 -0.53
CA LEU A 15 -4.75 9.21 0.22
C LEU A 15 -5.93 10.13 -0.07
N ILE A 16 -6.31 10.25 -1.33
CA ILE A 16 -7.43 11.10 -1.70
C ILE A 16 -8.74 10.53 -1.17
N LYS A 17 -8.91 9.21 -1.26
CA LYS A 17 -10.17 8.60 -0.86
C LYS A 17 -10.33 8.54 0.66
N TYR A 18 -9.27 8.26 1.39
CA TYR A 18 -9.37 7.97 2.83
C TYR A 18 -8.68 9.00 3.71
N GLY A 19 -7.90 9.90 3.12
CA GLY A 19 -7.16 10.89 3.89
C GLY A 19 -5.84 10.35 4.40
N PRO A 20 -5.16 11.11 5.25
CA PRO A 20 -3.89 10.65 5.80
C PRO A 20 -4.09 9.44 6.71
N PRO A 21 -3.23 8.44 6.62
CA PRO A 21 -3.38 7.28 7.50
C PRO A 21 -3.03 7.61 8.94
N SER A 22 -3.57 6.80 9.85
CA SER A 22 -3.28 6.94 11.27
C SER A 22 -1.84 6.53 11.58
N ASN A 23 -1.33 5.55 10.84
CA ASN A 23 0.02 5.06 11.05
C ASN A 23 0.59 4.51 9.74
N ILE A 24 1.88 4.69 9.53
CA ILE A 24 2.58 4.17 8.37
C ILE A 24 3.78 3.36 8.87
N GLU A 25 3.89 2.13 8.39
CA GLU A 25 5.05 1.31 8.68
C GLU A 25 5.76 0.96 7.40
N ARG A 26 7.08 1.21 7.37
CA ARG A 26 7.87 1.00 6.17
C ARG A 26 8.85 -0.14 6.40
N GLN A 27 8.90 -1.06 5.44
CA GLN A 27 9.84 -2.16 5.48
C GLN A 27 10.75 -2.04 4.26
N GLN A 28 12.03 -1.87 4.51
CA GLN A 28 12.98 -1.71 3.42
C GLN A 28 13.31 -3.05 2.80
N SER A 29 13.85 -3.03 1.60
CA SER A 29 14.19 -4.27 0.93
C SER A 29 15.29 -5.00 1.69
N SER A 30 15.31 -6.31 1.55
CA SER A 30 16.34 -7.15 2.11
C SER A 30 16.72 -8.17 1.06
N LEU A 31 17.60 -9.11 1.41
CA LEU A 31 17.99 -10.14 0.45
C LEU A 31 16.81 -10.95 -0.05
N ASP A 32 15.82 -11.13 0.80
CA ASP A 32 14.71 -12.02 0.48
C ASP A 32 13.41 -11.32 0.18
N GLN A 33 13.32 -10.02 0.38
CA GLN A 33 12.04 -9.33 0.26
C GLN A 33 12.18 -7.98 -0.40
N LYS A 34 11.17 -7.65 -1.20
CA LYS A 34 11.04 -6.31 -1.79
C LYS A 34 10.58 -5.32 -0.73
N PRO A 35 10.82 -4.03 -0.93
CA PRO A 35 10.36 -3.03 0.03
C PRO A 35 8.83 -2.93 -0.02
N TRP A 36 8.24 -2.68 1.13
CA TRP A 36 6.79 -2.54 1.20
C TRP A 36 6.42 -1.62 2.34
N VAL A 37 5.18 -1.13 2.31
CA VAL A 37 4.69 -0.18 3.31
C VAL A 37 3.25 -0.54 3.64
N THR A 38 2.91 -0.39 4.93
CA THR A 38 1.55 -0.60 5.40
C THR A 38 1.00 0.74 5.88
N TRP A 39 -0.19 1.09 5.41
CA TRP A 39 -0.93 2.24 5.93
C TRP A 39 -2.09 1.72 6.76
N GLU A 40 -2.23 2.25 7.98
CA GLU A 40 -3.29 1.84 8.88
C GLU A 40 -4.21 3.00 9.17
N TYR A 41 -5.52 2.74 9.16
CA TYR A 41 -6.54 3.72 9.48
C TYR A 41 -7.36 3.15 10.63
N TYR A 42 -7.25 3.76 11.80
CA TYR A 42 -7.86 3.20 13.01
C TYR A 42 -9.36 3.46 13.07
N ASP A 43 -9.82 4.53 12.43
CA ASP A 43 -11.20 4.97 12.58
C ASP A 43 -12.10 4.65 11.39
N ILE A 44 -11.64 3.90 10.42
CA ILE A 44 -12.43 3.55 9.26
C ILE A 44 -12.85 2.10 9.36
N GLU A 45 -14.15 1.84 9.29
CA GLU A 45 -14.71 0.47 9.25
C GLU A 45 -14.20 -0.42 10.39
N GLY A 46 -13.91 0.18 11.55
CA GLY A 46 -13.39 -0.60 12.66
C GLY A 46 -11.91 -0.90 12.58
N GLY A 47 -11.21 -0.30 11.64
CA GLY A 47 -9.78 -0.47 11.46
C GLY A 47 -9.48 -1.15 10.14
N VAL A 48 -8.80 -0.42 9.26
CA VAL A 48 -8.42 -0.99 7.95
C VAL A 48 -6.93 -0.76 7.73
N HIS A 49 -6.38 -1.58 6.85
CA HIS A 49 -4.99 -1.43 6.45
C HIS A 49 -4.87 -1.59 4.94
N PHE A 50 -3.79 -1.01 4.41
CA PHE A 50 -3.46 -1.10 2.98
C PHE A 50 -2.00 -1.49 2.88
N ILE A 51 -1.72 -2.50 2.07
CA ILE A 51 -0.35 -3.01 1.87
C ILE A 51 0.09 -2.62 0.47
N PHE A 52 1.20 -1.88 0.37
CA PHE A 52 1.77 -1.47 -0.91
C PHE A 52 3.16 -2.09 -1.04
N VAL A 53 3.45 -2.67 -2.19
CA VAL A 53 4.74 -3.32 -2.44
C VAL A 53 5.41 -2.67 -3.64
N ASP A 54 6.70 -2.40 -3.52
CA ASP A 54 7.50 -1.89 -4.63
C ASP A 54 8.01 -3.09 -5.42
N ARG A 55 7.19 -3.53 -6.35
CA ARG A 55 7.47 -4.77 -7.08
C ARG A 55 8.59 -4.63 -8.10
N THR A 56 8.87 -3.42 -8.53
CA THR A 56 9.89 -3.19 -9.54
C THR A 56 11.23 -2.80 -8.96
N GLY A 57 11.23 -2.32 -7.71
CA GLY A 57 12.46 -1.84 -7.08
C GLY A 57 12.79 -0.39 -7.42
N TYR A 58 11.91 0.30 -8.12
CA TYR A 58 12.15 1.67 -8.54
C TYR A 58 11.29 2.69 -7.81
N GLY A 59 10.68 2.30 -6.69
CA GLY A 59 9.88 3.24 -5.91
C GLY A 59 8.42 3.31 -6.31
N SER A 60 7.95 2.41 -7.17
CA SER A 60 6.56 2.38 -7.59
C SER A 60 5.81 1.40 -6.70
N PHE A 61 5.22 1.91 -5.63
CA PHE A 61 4.51 1.07 -4.65
C PHE A 61 3.09 0.81 -5.13
N GLN A 62 2.76 -0.45 -5.31
CA GLN A 62 1.45 -0.87 -5.83
C GLN A 62 0.64 -1.51 -4.72
N LEU A 63 -0.65 -1.21 -4.67
CA LEU A 63 -1.54 -1.79 -3.68
C LEU A 63 -1.75 -3.26 -4.01
N VAL A 64 -1.42 -4.14 -3.06
CA VAL A 64 -1.58 -5.58 -3.26
C VAL A 64 -2.64 -6.17 -2.34
N HIS A 65 -3.00 -5.48 -1.24
CA HIS A 65 -4.00 -6.02 -0.33
C HIS A 65 -4.56 -4.94 0.58
N SER A 66 -5.83 -5.05 0.90
CA SER A 66 -6.49 -4.25 1.93
C SER A 66 -7.65 -5.06 2.49
N ASN A 67 -8.05 -4.74 3.72
CA ASN A 67 -9.28 -5.29 4.26
C ASN A 67 -10.42 -4.29 4.20
N ALA A 68 -10.21 -3.14 3.55
CA ALA A 68 -11.27 -2.14 3.40
C ALA A 68 -12.29 -2.61 2.37
N ARG A 69 -13.56 -2.17 2.56
CA ARG A 69 -14.63 -2.52 1.64
C ARG A 69 -14.33 -2.00 0.25
N ASP A 70 -14.58 -2.81 -0.75
CA ASP A 70 -14.42 -2.47 -2.17
C ASP A 70 -12.97 -2.23 -2.58
N GLU A 71 -12.02 -2.70 -1.80
CA GLU A 71 -10.61 -2.65 -2.20
C GLU A 71 -10.13 -4.07 -2.53
N VAL A 72 -8.94 -4.16 -3.12
CA VAL A 72 -8.39 -5.47 -3.48
C VAL A 72 -8.11 -6.24 -2.19
N GLN A 73 -8.61 -7.46 -2.10
CA GLN A 73 -8.41 -8.30 -0.93
C GLN A 73 -7.72 -9.57 -1.38
N ASP A 74 -6.45 -9.71 -1.06
CA ASP A 74 -5.64 -10.85 -1.47
C ASP A 74 -4.88 -11.33 -0.25
N SER A 75 -5.42 -12.33 0.43
CA SER A 75 -4.81 -12.80 1.66
C SER A 75 -3.45 -13.46 1.42
N ASP A 76 -3.12 -13.73 0.17
CA ASP A 76 -1.82 -14.31 -0.18
C ASP A 76 -0.87 -13.24 -0.73
N TRP A 77 -1.04 -12.01 -0.29
CA TRP A 77 -0.28 -10.88 -0.81
C TRP A 77 1.22 -10.98 -0.56
N GLU A 78 1.62 -11.75 0.46
CA GLU A 78 3.04 -11.84 0.79
C GLU A 78 3.88 -12.45 -0.33
N ARG A 79 3.24 -13.15 -1.26
CA ARG A 79 3.98 -13.69 -2.40
C ARG A 79 4.60 -12.58 -3.24
N TYR A 80 4.04 -11.38 -3.19
CA TYR A 80 4.58 -10.26 -3.97
C TYR A 80 5.87 -9.70 -3.36
N LEU A 81 6.21 -10.09 -2.15
CA LEU A 81 7.45 -9.62 -1.53
C LEU A 81 8.66 -10.36 -2.06
N GLU A 82 8.46 -11.49 -2.69
CA GLU A 82 9.56 -12.34 -3.17
C GLU A 82 10.21 -11.81 -4.43
#